data_384528ce86fbae213c0abc868f35c8f7
#
_entry.id   384528ce86fbae213c0abc868f35c8f7
#
_cell.length_a   1.000
_cell.length_b   1.000
_cell.length_c   1.000
_cell.angle_alpha   90.00
_cell.angle_beta   90.00
_cell.angle_gamma   90.00
#
_symmetry.space_group_name_H-M   'P 1'
#
loop_
_entity.id
_entity.type
_entity.pdbx_description
1 polymer ?
#
loop_
_entity_poly.entity_id
_entity_poly.type
_entity_poly.pdbx_seq_one_letter_code
_entity_poly.pdbx_strand_id
1 'polypeptide(L)'
;MLWIKSLHIVLVASWFAGLFYLPRIFVNLAMETEPAATARLLVMARKLFRFMTFIAVPALACGLWLFLVVGIGQGQGWMHAKLTIVVLIIIYHAYCGVLLRTFARGENKRSDKWYRMFNELPVLGLLGATLLVVIKPF
;
A
#
# COMPACT_ATOMS: atom_id res chain seq x y z
N MET A 1 10.15 5.80 22.78
CA MET A 1 8.82 5.36 22.31
C MET A 1 8.16 6.36 21.36
N LEU A 2 8.05 7.63 21.75
CA LEU A 2 7.41 8.65 20.89
C LEU A 2 8.11 8.82 19.55
N TRP A 3 9.42 8.70 19.50
CA TRP A 3 10.19 8.78 18.26
C TRP A 3 9.83 7.65 17.30
N ILE A 4 9.75 6.42 17.81
CA ILE A 4 9.40 5.25 16.99
C ILE A 4 7.97 5.35 16.50
N LYS A 5 7.05 5.79 17.34
CA LYS A 5 5.65 6.00 16.98
C LYS A 5 5.51 7.06 15.89
N SER A 6 6.22 8.17 16.00
CA SER A 6 6.24 9.23 14.99
C SER A 6 6.81 8.74 13.68
N LEU A 7 7.93 8.02 13.73
CA LEU A 7 8.55 7.45 12.54
C LEU A 7 7.61 6.44 11.87
N HIS A 8 6.94 5.61 12.64
CA HIS A 8 5.97 4.65 12.12
C HIS A 8 4.84 5.36 11.36
N ILE A 9 4.30 6.43 11.92
CA ILE A 9 3.22 7.21 11.28
C ILE A 9 3.69 7.79 9.94
N VAL A 10 4.88 8.39 9.92
CA VAL A 10 5.45 8.97 8.68
C VAL A 10 5.66 7.90 7.62
N LEU A 11 6.23 6.76 8.01
CA LEU A 11 6.52 5.67 7.08
C LEU A 11 5.24 5.05 6.53
N VAL A 12 4.21 4.86 7.37
CA VAL A 12 2.91 4.34 6.93
C VAL A 12 2.24 5.31 5.98
N ALA A 13 2.26 6.61 6.29
CA ALA A 13 1.68 7.62 5.40
C ALA A 13 2.38 7.63 4.05
N SER A 14 3.71 7.54 4.03
CA SER A 14 4.49 7.48 2.79
C SER A 14 4.18 6.24 1.97
N TRP A 15 4.04 5.10 2.63
CA TRP A 15 3.68 3.84 1.99
C TRP A 15 2.29 3.94 1.34
N PHE A 16 1.30 4.45 2.08
CA PHE A 16 -0.05 4.63 1.53
C PHE A 16 -0.10 5.63 0.39
N ALA A 17 0.73 6.68 0.43
CA ALA A 17 0.84 7.60 -0.70
C ALA A 17 1.22 6.86 -1.98
N GLY A 18 2.19 5.95 -1.90
CA GLY A 18 2.55 5.10 -3.02
C GLY A 18 1.43 4.16 -3.43
N LEU A 19 0.75 3.53 -2.48
CA LEU A 19 -0.39 2.64 -2.75
C LEU A 19 -1.55 3.38 -3.41
N PHE A 20 -1.73 4.67 -3.14
CA PHE A 20 -2.75 5.48 -3.79
C PHE A 20 -2.36 5.87 -5.21
N TYR A 21 -1.08 6.04 -5.48
CA TYR A 21 -0.62 6.57 -6.75
C TYR A 21 -0.29 5.47 -7.78
N LEU A 22 0.28 4.37 -7.35
CA LEU A 22 0.70 3.30 -8.27
C LEU A 22 -0.45 2.75 -9.12
N PRO A 23 -1.65 2.46 -8.56
CA PRO A 23 -2.76 2.01 -9.39
C PRO A 23 -3.24 3.08 -10.39
N ARG A 24 -3.02 4.36 -10.10
CA ARG A 24 -3.32 5.44 -11.06
C ARG A 24 -2.39 5.38 -12.26
N ILE A 25 -1.13 5.02 -12.03
CA ILE A 25 -0.19 4.77 -13.14
C ILE A 25 -0.68 3.57 -13.97
N PHE A 26 -1.20 2.53 -13.32
CA PHE A 26 -1.78 1.37 -14.01
C PHE A 26 -3.00 1.77 -14.85
N VAL A 27 -3.85 2.69 -14.36
CA VAL A 27 -4.96 3.23 -15.14
C VAL A 27 -4.43 3.87 -16.44
N ASN A 28 -3.40 4.70 -16.32
CA ASN A 28 -2.79 5.34 -17.49
C ASN A 28 -2.13 4.33 -18.42
N LEU A 29 -1.48 3.31 -17.87
CA LEU A 29 -0.89 2.23 -18.68
C LEU A 29 -1.95 1.45 -19.45
N ALA A 30 -3.11 1.22 -18.83
CA ALA A 30 -4.21 0.50 -19.49
C ALA A 30 -4.80 1.27 -20.66
N MET A 31 -4.74 2.61 -20.61
CA MET A 31 -5.27 3.47 -21.68
C MET A 31 -4.23 3.86 -22.72
N GLU A 32 -2.94 3.77 -22.40
CA GLU A 32 -1.87 4.29 -23.26
C GLU A 32 -1.61 3.37 -24.42
N THR A 33 -1.49 3.95 -25.62
CA THR A 33 -1.22 3.22 -26.87
C THR A 33 0.16 3.53 -27.47
N GLU A 34 0.77 4.66 -27.07
CA GLU A 34 2.07 5.07 -27.60
C GLU A 34 3.20 4.30 -26.90
N PRO A 35 4.10 3.62 -27.65
CA PRO A 35 5.17 2.84 -27.02
C PRO A 35 6.12 3.67 -26.15
N ALA A 36 6.48 4.89 -26.58
CA ALA A 36 7.36 5.76 -25.80
C ALA A 36 6.73 6.19 -24.48
N ALA A 37 5.43 6.55 -24.50
CA ALA A 37 4.69 6.92 -23.29
C ALA A 37 4.52 5.72 -22.37
N THR A 38 4.22 4.55 -22.90
CA THR A 38 4.12 3.31 -22.14
C THR A 38 5.44 2.99 -21.43
N ALA A 39 6.56 3.11 -22.13
CA ALA A 39 7.88 2.87 -21.55
C ALA A 39 8.16 3.84 -20.40
N ARG A 40 7.79 5.11 -20.56
CA ARG A 40 7.97 6.12 -19.52
C ARG A 40 7.14 5.82 -18.29
N LEU A 41 5.87 5.46 -18.46
CA LEU A 41 4.99 5.09 -17.35
C LEU A 41 5.49 3.86 -16.62
N LEU A 42 6.04 2.88 -17.35
CA LEU A 42 6.62 1.69 -16.71
C LEU A 42 7.84 2.03 -15.86
N VAL A 43 8.69 2.95 -16.31
CA VAL A 43 9.83 3.42 -15.53
C VAL A 43 9.35 4.08 -14.24
N MET A 44 8.34 4.95 -14.33
CA MET A 44 7.75 5.62 -13.17
C MET A 44 7.15 4.60 -12.19
N ALA A 45 6.42 3.62 -12.70
CA ALA A 45 5.79 2.59 -11.88
C ALA A 45 6.82 1.73 -11.16
N ARG A 46 7.90 1.33 -11.84
CA ARG A 46 8.96 0.53 -11.23
C ARG A 46 9.68 1.28 -10.12
N LYS A 47 9.99 2.55 -10.35
CA LYS A 47 10.66 3.39 -9.35
C LYS A 47 9.77 3.60 -8.13
N LEU A 48 8.49 3.87 -8.36
CA LEU A 48 7.53 4.06 -7.28
C LEU A 48 7.36 2.77 -6.48
N PHE A 49 7.20 1.63 -7.14
CA PHE A 49 7.05 0.34 -6.46
C PHE A 49 8.28 0.00 -5.62
N ARG A 50 9.47 0.25 -6.15
CA ARG A 50 10.72 0.04 -5.41
C ARG A 50 10.78 0.92 -4.17
N PHE A 51 10.41 2.20 -4.31
CA PHE A 51 10.35 3.14 -3.20
C PHE A 51 9.35 2.68 -2.14
N MET A 52 8.15 2.26 -2.56
CA MET A 52 7.11 1.76 -1.66
C MET A 52 7.59 0.54 -0.87
N THR A 53 8.25 -0.40 -1.54
CA THR A 53 8.76 -1.60 -0.90
C THR A 53 9.84 -1.25 0.13
N PHE A 54 10.72 -0.32 -0.22
CA PHE A 54 11.76 0.16 0.67
C PHE A 54 11.19 0.84 1.92
N ILE A 55 10.09 1.58 1.77
CA ILE A 55 9.41 2.26 2.89
C ILE A 55 8.57 1.27 3.71
N ALA A 56 7.93 0.30 3.06
CA ALA A 56 7.05 -0.65 3.73
C ALA A 56 7.78 -1.49 4.78
N VAL A 57 9.02 -1.89 4.49
CA VAL A 57 9.79 -2.73 5.41
C VAL A 57 10.01 -2.04 6.77
N PRO A 58 10.59 -0.82 6.84
CA PRO A 58 10.74 -0.15 8.13
C PRO A 58 9.39 0.26 8.76
N ALA A 59 8.37 0.56 7.95
CA ALA A 59 7.04 0.85 8.48
C ALA A 59 6.47 -0.33 9.26
N LEU A 60 6.56 -1.52 8.68
CA LEU A 60 6.10 -2.75 9.33
C LEU A 60 6.97 -3.12 10.52
N ALA A 61 8.29 -2.91 10.42
CA ALA A 61 9.21 -3.15 11.53
C ALA A 61 8.90 -2.27 12.73
N CYS A 62 8.64 -0.99 12.52
CA CYS A 62 8.25 -0.06 13.60
C CYS A 62 6.92 -0.47 14.22
N GLY A 63 5.93 -0.83 13.40
CA GLY A 63 4.63 -1.27 13.90
C GLY A 63 4.73 -2.55 14.72
N LEU A 64 5.51 -3.50 14.27
CA LEU A 64 5.75 -4.76 14.98
C LEU A 64 6.47 -4.52 16.30
N TRP A 65 7.48 -3.64 16.28
CA TRP A 65 8.21 -3.27 17.49
C TRP A 65 7.28 -2.64 18.53
N LEU A 66 6.41 -1.70 18.11
CA LEU A 66 5.43 -1.08 19.00
C LEU A 66 4.47 -2.11 19.59
N PHE A 67 4.06 -3.09 18.80
CA PHE A 67 3.15 -4.13 19.26
C PHE A 67 3.83 -5.12 20.22
N LEU A 68 5.01 -5.64 19.84
CA LEU A 68 5.66 -6.72 20.59
C LEU A 68 6.48 -6.23 21.78
N VAL A 69 7.24 -5.14 21.61
CA VAL A 69 8.17 -4.65 22.64
C VAL A 69 7.48 -3.68 23.59
N VAL A 70 6.78 -2.68 23.06
CA VAL A 70 6.07 -1.69 23.87
C VAL A 70 4.73 -2.23 24.36
N GLY A 71 4.13 -3.18 23.64
CA GLY A 71 2.87 -3.81 24.04
C GLY A 71 1.62 -3.03 23.66
N ILE A 72 1.73 -2.08 22.74
CA ILE A 72 0.58 -1.29 22.30
C ILE A 72 -0.45 -2.20 21.63
N GLY A 73 -1.65 -2.24 22.19
CA GLY A 73 -2.77 -3.00 21.61
C GLY A 73 -2.78 -4.49 21.92
N GLN A 74 -1.80 -5.00 22.67
CA GLN A 74 -1.79 -6.42 23.03
C GLN A 74 -3.01 -6.76 23.88
N GLY A 75 -3.68 -7.85 23.52
CA GLY A 75 -4.87 -8.32 24.21
C GLY A 75 -6.14 -7.54 23.87
N GLN A 76 -6.08 -6.58 22.94
CA GLN A 76 -7.23 -5.79 22.52
C GLN A 76 -7.72 -6.22 21.15
N GLY A 77 -9.04 -6.34 21.00
CA GLY A 77 -9.65 -6.82 19.76
C GLY A 77 -9.41 -5.91 18.58
N TRP A 78 -9.40 -4.58 18.81
CA TRP A 78 -9.17 -3.61 17.73
C TRP A 78 -7.80 -3.81 17.08
N MET A 79 -6.80 -4.23 17.84
CA MET A 79 -5.47 -4.49 17.28
C MET A 79 -5.48 -5.72 16.37
N HIS A 80 -6.23 -6.76 16.72
CA HIS A 80 -6.37 -7.94 15.86
C HIS A 80 -7.03 -7.58 14.53
N ALA A 81 -8.07 -6.75 14.55
CA ALA A 81 -8.71 -6.26 13.34
C ALA A 81 -7.75 -5.41 12.50
N LYS A 82 -6.95 -4.54 13.15
CA LYS A 82 -5.94 -3.74 12.47
C LYS A 82 -4.88 -4.61 11.82
N LEU A 83 -4.40 -5.64 12.52
CA LEU A 83 -3.41 -6.57 11.96
C LEU A 83 -3.96 -7.29 10.74
N THR A 84 -5.25 -7.65 10.74
CA THR A 84 -5.91 -8.24 9.58
C THR A 84 -5.88 -7.28 8.39
N ILE A 85 -6.20 -6.01 8.62
CA ILE A 85 -6.13 -4.97 7.58
C ILE A 85 -4.70 -4.83 7.04
N VAL A 86 -3.70 -4.84 7.92
CA VAL A 86 -2.29 -4.76 7.52
C VAL A 86 -1.91 -5.93 6.61
N VAL A 87 -2.34 -7.14 6.95
CA VAL A 87 -2.10 -8.33 6.11
C VAL A 87 -2.73 -8.14 4.72
N LEU A 88 -3.96 -7.64 4.67
CA LEU A 88 -4.64 -7.36 3.40
C LEU A 88 -3.89 -6.30 2.58
N ILE A 89 -3.34 -5.28 3.22
CA ILE A 89 -2.54 -4.25 2.54
C ILE A 89 -1.23 -4.85 2.00
N ILE A 90 -0.59 -5.73 2.74
CA ILE A 90 0.62 -6.43 2.27
C ILE A 90 0.29 -7.26 1.03
N ILE A 91 -0.83 -7.97 1.04
CA ILE A 91 -1.29 -8.75 -0.11
C ILE A 91 -1.55 -7.83 -1.30
N TYR A 92 -2.20 -6.69 -1.08
CA TYR A 92 -2.43 -5.68 -2.11
C TYR A 92 -1.12 -5.17 -2.72
N HIS A 93 -0.14 -4.86 -1.87
CA HIS A 93 1.18 -4.41 -2.30
C HIS A 93 1.86 -5.45 -3.19
N ALA A 94 1.85 -6.71 -2.77
CA ALA A 94 2.41 -7.81 -3.54
C ALA A 94 1.69 -7.99 -4.88
N TYR A 95 0.36 -7.83 -4.89
CA TYR A 95 -0.43 -7.90 -6.11
C TYR A 95 -0.10 -6.76 -7.07
N CYS A 96 0.19 -5.56 -6.54
CA CYS A 96 0.68 -4.45 -7.37
C CYS A 96 1.97 -4.83 -8.09
N GLY A 97 2.87 -5.56 -7.44
CA GLY A 97 4.08 -6.07 -8.06
C GLY A 97 3.79 -7.04 -9.20
N VAL A 98 2.79 -7.91 -9.03
CA VAL A 98 2.35 -8.84 -10.09
C VAL A 98 1.78 -8.06 -11.28
N LEU A 99 0.94 -7.06 -11.02
CA LEU A 99 0.37 -6.21 -12.06
C LEU A 99 1.46 -5.45 -12.81
N LEU A 100 2.46 -4.95 -12.10
CA LEU A 100 3.59 -4.25 -12.71
C LEU A 100 4.34 -5.15 -13.68
N ARG A 101 4.59 -6.40 -13.30
CA ARG A 101 5.24 -7.39 -14.17
C ARG A 101 4.37 -7.69 -15.38
N THR A 102 3.05 -7.78 -15.20
CA THR A 102 2.10 -8.01 -16.30
C THR A 102 2.20 -6.90 -17.33
N PHE A 103 2.22 -5.64 -16.89
CA PHE A 103 2.40 -4.51 -17.79
C PHE A 103 3.77 -4.51 -18.45
N ALA A 104 4.82 -4.85 -17.72
CA ALA A 104 6.19 -4.90 -18.25
C ALA A 104 6.32 -5.94 -19.37
N ARG A 105 5.55 -7.03 -19.32
CA ARG A 105 5.52 -8.06 -20.34
C ARG A 105 4.54 -7.76 -21.47
N GLY A 106 3.78 -6.68 -21.38
CA GLY A 106 2.75 -6.35 -22.36
C GLY A 106 1.56 -7.31 -22.34
N GLU A 107 1.31 -7.99 -21.23
CA GLU A 107 0.29 -9.02 -21.10
C GLU A 107 -1.00 -8.54 -20.43
N ASN A 108 -1.12 -7.22 -20.17
CA ASN A 108 -2.30 -6.69 -19.51
C ASN A 108 -3.56 -6.89 -20.35
N LYS A 109 -4.60 -7.46 -19.72
CA LYS A 109 -5.91 -7.69 -20.34
C LYS A 109 -7.03 -6.96 -19.61
N ARG A 110 -6.74 -6.18 -18.58
CA ARG A 110 -7.73 -5.51 -17.76
C ARG A 110 -7.94 -4.07 -18.21
N SER A 111 -9.17 -3.57 -18.06
CA SER A 111 -9.53 -2.23 -18.46
C SER A 111 -9.06 -1.19 -17.44
N ASP A 112 -9.03 0.09 -17.86
CA ASP A 112 -8.76 1.21 -16.97
C ASP A 112 -9.79 1.31 -15.85
N LYS A 113 -11.04 0.95 -16.10
CA LYS A 113 -12.10 0.94 -15.09
C LYS A 113 -11.78 -0.03 -13.95
N TRP A 114 -11.26 -1.22 -14.28
CA TRP A 114 -10.87 -2.20 -13.28
C TRP A 114 -9.78 -1.63 -12.35
N TYR A 115 -8.78 -0.94 -12.93
CA TYR A 115 -7.71 -0.33 -12.14
C TYR A 115 -8.19 0.84 -11.30
N ARG A 116 -9.18 1.58 -11.77
CA ARG A 116 -9.80 2.66 -10.98
C ARG A 116 -10.49 2.12 -9.74
N MET A 117 -11.24 1.02 -9.88
CA MET A 117 -11.84 0.33 -8.74
C MET A 117 -10.78 -0.24 -7.80
N PHE A 118 -9.73 -0.84 -8.36
CA PHE A 118 -8.61 -1.37 -7.61
C PHE A 118 -7.94 -0.28 -6.76
N ASN A 119 -7.85 0.95 -7.28
CA ASN A 119 -7.25 2.09 -6.59
C ASN A 119 -8.06 2.54 -5.36
N GLU A 120 -9.33 2.18 -5.27
CA GLU A 120 -10.17 2.55 -4.11
C GLU A 120 -9.88 1.70 -2.86
N LEU A 121 -9.30 0.51 -3.02
CA LEU A 121 -9.10 -0.42 -1.92
C LEU A 121 -8.18 0.12 -0.81
N PRO A 122 -7.03 0.76 -1.10
CA PRO A 122 -6.16 1.29 -0.04
C PRO A 122 -6.82 2.39 0.77
N VAL A 123 -7.70 3.19 0.16
CA VAL A 123 -8.44 4.25 0.87
C VAL A 123 -9.32 3.64 1.95
N LEU A 124 -10.05 2.56 1.61
CA LEU A 124 -10.89 1.84 2.55
C LEU A 124 -10.05 1.21 3.66
N GLY A 125 -8.90 0.64 3.33
CA GLY A 125 -7.98 0.05 4.30
C GLY A 125 -7.44 1.09 5.29
N LEU A 126 -7.01 2.24 4.78
CA LEU A 126 -6.50 3.32 5.62
C LEU A 126 -7.60 3.88 6.54
N LEU A 127 -8.79 4.09 6.00
CA LEU A 127 -9.93 4.57 6.78
C LEU A 127 -10.26 3.59 7.91
N GLY A 128 -10.34 2.30 7.59
CA GLY A 128 -10.62 1.26 8.59
C GLY A 128 -9.56 1.19 9.66
N ALA A 129 -8.27 1.19 9.29
CA ALA A 129 -7.18 1.14 10.23
C ALA A 129 -7.15 2.38 11.14
N THR A 130 -7.38 3.55 10.57
CA THR A 130 -7.40 4.81 11.34
C THR A 130 -8.54 4.82 12.34
N LEU A 131 -9.74 4.40 11.94
CA LEU A 131 -10.89 4.32 12.82
C LEU A 131 -10.64 3.34 13.98
N LEU A 132 -10.04 2.20 13.71
CA LEU A 132 -9.71 1.22 14.74
C LEU A 132 -8.72 1.76 15.77
N VAL A 133 -7.71 2.51 15.31
CA VAL A 133 -6.68 3.06 16.20
C VAL A 133 -7.24 4.21 17.04
N VAL A 134 -8.04 5.09 16.44
CA VAL A 134 -8.55 6.29 17.10
C VAL A 134 -9.74 5.97 17.99
N ILE A 135 -10.73 5.25 17.49
CA ILE A 135 -11.97 4.97 18.21
C ILE A 135 -11.81 3.79 19.16
N LYS A 136 -11.03 2.78 18.77
CA LYS A 136 -10.81 1.56 19.57
C LYS A 136 -12.13 0.93 20.03
N PRO A 137 -12.99 0.52 19.08
CA PRO A 137 -14.36 0.09 19.40
C PRO A 137 -14.42 -1.19 20.25
N PHE A 138 -13.33 -1.96 20.32
CA PHE A 138 -13.31 -3.20 21.14
C PHE A 138 -11.90 -3.63 21.58
#